data_5aa3ec988badee404eeca6feab207dcd
#
_entry.id   5aa3ec988badee404eeca6feab207dcd
#
_cell.length_a   1.000
_cell.length_b   1.000
_cell.length_c   1.000
_cell.angle_alpha   90.00
_cell.angle_beta   90.00
_cell.angle_gamma   90.00
#
_symmetry.space_group_name_H-M   'P 1'
#
loop_
_entity.id
_entity.type
_entity.pdbx_description
1 polymer ?
#
loop_
_entity_poly.entity_id
_entity_poly.type
_entity_poly.pdbx_seq_one_letter_code
_entity_poly.pdbx_strand_id
1 'polypeptide(L)'
;MLGIASLLSVFGYYFYPEHQLIPGQKADKIMVYKSEHVLRLYHQGKIIASYSVSISKNGLDAKKKCGDNLTPEGQFHITKRTWTSYHKAIDVGYGCDVLIHGQKYGWVGKFHRWIDWTLGCVALTNPEIDEIYNAVDDGCAIEILH
;
A
#
# COMPACT_ATOMS: atom_id res chain seq x y z
N MET A 1 34.15 -0.06 7.50
CA MET A 1 32.90 -0.06 8.29
C MET A 1 31.62 0.20 7.49
N LEU A 2 31.66 0.87 6.35
CA LEU A 2 30.47 1.09 5.47
C LEU A 2 29.88 -0.18 4.84
N GLY A 3 30.66 -1.23 4.62
CA GLY A 3 30.18 -2.45 3.95
C GLY A 3 29.27 -3.35 4.80
N ILE A 4 29.43 -3.38 6.12
CA ILE A 4 28.63 -4.26 7.01
C ILE A 4 27.24 -3.65 7.25
N ALA A 5 27.13 -2.34 7.39
CA ALA A 5 25.86 -1.66 7.56
C ALA A 5 24.98 -1.77 6.29
N SER A 6 25.58 -1.71 5.08
CA SER A 6 24.86 -1.88 3.82
C SER A 6 24.38 -3.32 3.61
N LEU A 7 25.17 -4.32 4.00
CA LEU A 7 24.79 -5.74 3.96
C LEU A 7 23.63 -6.05 4.91
N LEU A 8 23.64 -5.52 6.12
CA LEU A 8 22.57 -5.70 7.11
C LEU A 8 21.27 -5.01 6.65
N SER A 9 21.35 -3.86 5.98
CA SER A 9 20.19 -3.16 5.44
C SER A 9 19.56 -3.94 4.27
N VAL A 10 20.37 -4.47 3.37
CA VAL A 10 19.91 -5.31 2.25
C VAL A 10 19.30 -6.62 2.79
N PHE A 11 19.97 -7.24 3.77
CA PHE A 11 19.48 -8.47 4.41
C PHE A 11 18.14 -8.21 5.13
N GLY A 12 18.04 -7.17 5.96
CA GLY A 12 16.80 -6.78 6.64
C GLY A 12 15.67 -6.49 5.66
N TYR A 13 15.96 -5.82 4.54
CA TYR A 13 15.00 -5.55 3.48
C TYR A 13 14.47 -6.82 2.81
N TYR A 14 15.35 -7.78 2.48
CA TYR A 14 14.97 -9.05 1.86
C TYR A 14 14.18 -9.97 2.79
N PHE A 15 14.47 -9.91 4.09
CA PHE A 15 13.81 -10.74 5.11
C PHE A 15 12.70 -10.01 5.87
N TYR A 16 12.35 -8.78 5.48
CA TYR A 16 11.18 -8.10 6.03
C TYR A 16 9.93 -8.98 5.80
N PRO A 17 9.16 -9.27 6.86
CA PRO A 17 8.03 -10.17 6.74
C PRO A 17 6.99 -9.59 5.76
N GLU A 18 6.56 -10.41 4.81
CA GLU A 18 5.49 -10.08 3.87
C GLU A 18 4.10 -10.40 4.43
N HIS A 19 4.06 -11.17 5.51
CA HIS A 19 2.84 -11.55 6.22
C HIS A 19 2.95 -11.11 7.67
N GLN A 20 2.02 -10.32 8.13
CA GLN A 20 1.99 -9.74 9.47
C GLN A 20 0.71 -10.08 10.25
N LEU A 21 -0.34 -10.49 9.54
CA LEU A 21 -1.63 -10.80 10.15
C LEU A 21 -1.77 -12.29 10.45
N ILE A 22 -2.48 -12.57 11.53
CA ILE A 22 -2.95 -13.93 11.82
C ILE A 22 -4.09 -14.24 10.83
N PRO A 23 -4.14 -15.46 10.23
CA PRO A 23 -5.22 -15.83 9.33
C PRO A 23 -6.61 -15.59 9.96
N GLY A 24 -7.47 -14.86 9.21
CA GLY A 24 -8.82 -14.49 9.67
C GLY A 24 -8.90 -13.20 10.48
N GLN A 25 -7.77 -12.58 10.81
CA GLN A 25 -7.78 -11.28 11.48
C GLN A 25 -8.37 -10.20 10.55
N LYS A 26 -9.24 -9.35 11.11
CA LYS A 26 -9.92 -8.27 10.36
C LYS A 26 -9.42 -6.90 10.76
N ALA A 27 -9.40 -6.00 9.78
CA ALA A 27 -9.15 -4.58 9.96
C ALA A 27 -10.42 -3.79 9.72
N ASP A 28 -10.61 -2.72 10.48
CA ASP A 28 -11.74 -1.79 10.35
C ASP A 28 -11.32 -0.44 9.72
N LYS A 29 -10.02 -0.20 9.60
CA LYS A 29 -9.48 1.01 8.96
C LYS A 29 -8.13 0.77 8.32
N ILE A 30 -7.92 1.40 7.15
CA ILE A 30 -6.63 1.54 6.47
C ILE A 30 -6.16 2.99 6.62
N MET A 31 -4.89 3.18 6.98
CA MET A 31 -4.25 4.50 6.94
C MET A 31 -2.99 4.44 6.08
N VAL A 32 -2.86 5.38 5.15
CA VAL A 32 -1.67 5.54 4.29
C VAL A 32 -0.99 6.85 4.66
N TYR A 33 0.29 6.77 4.99
CA TYR A 33 1.15 7.92 5.29
C TYR A 33 2.13 8.06 4.11
N LYS A 34 1.88 9.04 3.25
CA LYS A 34 2.62 9.20 1.99
C LYS A 34 4.09 9.52 2.22
N SER A 35 4.39 10.47 3.11
CA SER A 35 5.76 10.87 3.43
C SER A 35 6.58 9.78 4.13
N GLU A 36 5.91 8.86 4.84
CA GLU A 36 6.54 7.71 5.46
C GLU A 36 6.63 6.49 4.52
N HIS A 37 5.92 6.50 3.39
CA HIS A 37 5.75 5.35 2.50
C HIS A 37 5.23 4.11 3.23
N VAL A 38 4.22 4.30 4.07
CA VAL A 38 3.66 3.24 4.94
C VAL A 38 2.15 3.18 4.83
N LEU A 39 1.62 1.96 4.74
CA LEU A 39 0.22 1.62 4.94
C LEU A 39 0.08 0.87 6.25
N ARG A 40 -0.83 1.30 7.13
CA ARG A 40 -1.13 0.64 8.39
C ARG A 40 -2.58 0.16 8.43
N LEU A 41 -2.76 -1.05 8.93
CA LEU A 41 -4.08 -1.59 9.24
C LEU A 41 -4.39 -1.41 10.71
N TYR A 42 -5.62 -1.01 10.98
CA TYR A 42 -6.13 -0.82 12.33
C TYR A 42 -7.30 -1.76 12.60
N HIS A 43 -7.43 -2.15 13.85
CA HIS A 43 -8.59 -2.80 14.41
C HIS A 43 -8.88 -2.21 15.79
N GLN A 44 -10.08 -1.64 15.97
CA GLN A 44 -10.49 -0.97 17.21
C GLN A 44 -9.45 0.06 17.72
N GLY A 45 -8.93 0.88 16.80
CA GLY A 45 -7.97 1.93 17.08
C GLY A 45 -6.52 1.47 17.34
N LYS A 46 -6.23 0.17 17.25
CA LYS A 46 -4.87 -0.37 17.40
C LYS A 46 -4.29 -0.77 16.06
N ILE A 47 -3.01 -0.49 15.85
CA ILE A 47 -2.28 -0.97 14.67
C ILE A 47 -2.11 -2.49 14.80
N ILE A 48 -2.54 -3.22 13.75
CA ILE A 48 -2.42 -4.67 13.67
C ILE A 48 -1.41 -5.12 12.61
N ALA A 49 -1.10 -4.27 11.63
CA ALA A 49 -0.06 -4.52 10.63
C ALA A 49 0.43 -3.21 10.01
N SER A 50 1.65 -3.23 9.46
CA SER A 50 2.29 -2.07 8.84
C SER A 50 3.12 -2.52 7.63
N TYR A 51 2.88 -1.93 6.46
CA TYR A 51 3.48 -2.34 5.19
C TYR A 51 4.17 -1.15 4.52
N SER A 52 5.34 -1.39 3.93
CA SER A 52 5.97 -0.40 3.06
C SER A 52 5.25 -0.34 1.72
N VAL A 53 5.02 0.86 1.20
CA VAL A 53 4.30 1.06 -0.06
C VAL A 53 5.08 1.94 -1.03
N SER A 54 4.81 1.75 -2.33
CA SER A 54 5.13 2.75 -3.36
C SER A 54 3.89 3.55 -3.68
N ILE A 55 4.10 4.81 -3.99
CA ILE A 55 3.05 5.75 -4.35
C ILE A 55 3.33 6.40 -5.71
N SER A 56 2.74 7.56 -5.94
CA SER A 56 2.93 8.33 -7.17
C SER A 56 4.39 8.67 -7.45
N LYS A 57 4.86 8.37 -8.66
CA LYS A 57 6.17 8.83 -9.17
C LYS A 57 6.27 10.34 -9.35
N ASN A 58 5.15 11.06 -9.30
CA ASN A 58 5.11 12.52 -9.47
C ASN A 58 5.25 13.28 -8.13
N GLY A 59 5.53 12.56 -7.03
CA GLY A 59 5.79 13.15 -5.72
C GLY A 59 4.63 13.04 -4.73
N LEU A 60 4.77 13.79 -3.64
CA LEU A 60 3.91 13.71 -2.46
C LEU A 60 2.70 14.66 -2.48
N ASP A 61 2.60 15.56 -3.45
CA ASP A 61 1.46 16.48 -3.52
C ASP A 61 0.13 15.71 -3.59
N ALA A 62 -0.90 16.30 -3.00
CA ALA A 62 -2.24 15.72 -3.04
C ALA A 62 -2.83 15.79 -4.45
N LYS A 63 -3.49 14.71 -4.87
CA LYS A 63 -4.24 14.65 -6.12
C LYS A 63 -5.32 15.74 -6.17
N LYS A 64 -5.39 16.48 -7.29
CA LYS A 64 -6.35 17.57 -7.52
C LYS A 64 -7.33 17.28 -8.65
N LYS A 65 -6.94 16.44 -9.61
CA LYS A 65 -7.76 16.08 -10.78
C LYS A 65 -7.37 14.71 -11.32
N CYS A 66 -8.27 14.11 -12.10
CA CYS A 66 -7.93 12.90 -12.85
C CYS A 66 -6.79 13.19 -13.83
N GLY A 67 -5.86 12.24 -13.95
CA GLY A 67 -4.73 12.34 -14.88
C GLY A 67 -3.53 13.15 -14.39
N ASP A 68 -3.55 13.72 -13.18
CA ASP A 68 -2.38 14.38 -12.59
C ASP A 68 -1.33 13.39 -12.05
N ASN A 69 -1.68 12.10 -12.01
CA ASN A 69 -0.84 11.01 -11.55
C ASN A 69 -0.38 11.15 -10.09
N LEU A 70 -1.09 11.91 -9.28
CA LEU A 70 -0.82 12.09 -7.85
C LEU A 70 -1.71 11.17 -7.00
N THR A 71 -1.22 10.80 -5.82
CA THR A 71 -2.00 10.06 -4.83
C THR A 71 -2.88 11.03 -4.02
N PRO A 72 -4.19 10.78 -3.90
CA PRO A 72 -5.08 11.67 -3.16
C PRO A 72 -4.77 11.69 -1.67
N GLU A 73 -5.22 12.73 -0.99
CA GLU A 73 -5.29 12.84 0.46
C GLU A 73 -6.74 13.02 0.88
N GLY A 74 -7.11 12.52 2.05
CA GLY A 74 -8.45 12.62 2.61
C GLY A 74 -8.99 11.32 3.18
N GLN A 75 -10.29 11.32 3.43
CA GLN A 75 -11.03 10.19 3.98
C GLN A 75 -11.90 9.55 2.90
N PHE A 76 -11.79 8.25 2.77
CA PHE A 76 -12.45 7.44 1.75
C PHE A 76 -12.99 6.16 2.37
N HIS A 77 -13.66 5.35 1.55
CA HIS A 77 -14.13 4.02 1.91
C HIS A 77 -13.90 3.06 0.75
N ILE A 78 -13.60 1.82 1.04
CA ILE A 78 -13.50 0.77 0.02
C ILE A 78 -14.84 0.65 -0.71
N THR A 79 -14.84 0.90 -2.01
CA THR A 79 -16.04 0.73 -2.85
C THR A 79 -16.09 -0.63 -3.48
N LYS A 80 -14.93 -1.24 -3.75
CA LYS A 80 -14.85 -2.51 -4.44
C LYS A 80 -13.48 -3.18 -4.20
N ARG A 81 -13.51 -4.49 -4.06
CA ARG A 81 -12.34 -5.36 -4.12
C ARG A 81 -12.38 -6.16 -5.42
N THR A 82 -11.28 -6.20 -6.16
CA THR A 82 -11.26 -6.76 -7.52
C THR A 82 -9.89 -7.37 -7.86
N TRP A 83 -9.82 -7.98 -9.04
CA TRP A 83 -8.59 -8.41 -9.69
C TRP A 83 -8.28 -7.49 -10.87
N THR A 84 -7.01 -7.20 -11.06
CA THR A 84 -6.50 -6.38 -12.15
C THR A 84 -5.28 -7.04 -12.79
N SER A 85 -4.71 -6.41 -13.82
CA SER A 85 -3.40 -6.82 -14.36
C SER A 85 -2.26 -6.66 -13.33
N TYR A 86 -2.50 -5.97 -12.23
CA TYR A 86 -1.60 -5.78 -11.09
C TYR A 86 -1.97 -6.66 -9.89
N HIS A 87 -2.51 -7.86 -10.13
CA HIS A 87 -2.95 -8.77 -9.09
C HIS A 87 -4.24 -8.27 -8.40
N LYS A 88 -4.45 -8.54 -7.11
CA LYS A 88 -5.59 -8.02 -6.34
C LYS A 88 -5.50 -6.51 -6.17
N ALA A 89 -6.66 -5.88 -6.15
CA ALA A 89 -6.78 -4.45 -5.96
C ALA A 89 -8.01 -4.08 -5.13
N ILE A 90 -7.90 -2.97 -4.43
CA ILE A 90 -8.92 -2.36 -3.58
C ILE A 90 -9.15 -0.95 -4.09
N ASP A 91 -10.36 -0.65 -4.53
CA ASP A 91 -10.74 0.69 -4.95
C ASP A 91 -10.97 1.56 -3.71
N VAL A 92 -10.26 2.67 -3.62
CA VAL A 92 -10.30 3.57 -2.46
C VAL A 92 -11.52 4.49 -2.44
N GLY A 93 -12.35 4.50 -3.47
CA GLY A 93 -13.56 5.33 -3.55
C GLY A 93 -13.31 6.80 -3.90
N TYR A 94 -12.09 7.17 -4.28
CA TYR A 94 -11.79 8.52 -4.80
C TYR A 94 -12.34 8.71 -6.21
N GLY A 95 -12.44 7.65 -6.98
CA GLY A 95 -12.60 7.70 -8.43
C GLY A 95 -11.25 7.80 -9.16
N CYS A 96 -11.27 8.05 -10.47
CA CYS A 96 -10.06 8.19 -11.30
C CYS A 96 -9.12 6.98 -11.23
N ASP A 97 -9.66 5.78 -10.98
CA ASP A 97 -8.93 4.51 -10.88
C ASP A 97 -7.80 4.52 -9.84
N VAL A 98 -7.99 5.20 -8.72
CA VAL A 98 -7.06 5.17 -7.59
C VAL A 98 -7.29 3.90 -6.78
N LEU A 99 -6.30 3.03 -6.79
CA LEU A 99 -6.35 1.71 -6.18
C LEU A 99 -5.23 1.52 -5.16
N ILE A 100 -5.47 0.63 -4.19
CA ILE A 100 -4.42 -0.05 -3.44
C ILE A 100 -4.25 -1.41 -4.12
N HIS A 101 -3.07 -1.75 -4.65
CA HIS A 101 -2.92 -2.94 -5.49
C HIS A 101 -1.53 -3.60 -5.37
N GLY A 102 -1.45 -4.83 -5.88
CA GLY A 102 -0.21 -5.57 -5.99
C GLY A 102 0.65 -5.16 -7.18
N GLN A 103 1.53 -6.05 -7.59
CA GLN A 103 2.49 -5.83 -8.67
C GLN A 103 2.15 -6.70 -9.87
N LYS A 104 2.40 -6.17 -11.06
CA LYS A 104 2.32 -6.95 -12.29
C LYS A 104 3.47 -7.97 -12.31
N TYR A 105 3.13 -9.24 -12.07
CA TYR A 105 4.02 -10.41 -12.19
C TYR A 105 5.51 -10.15 -11.85
N GLY A 106 5.83 -10.17 -10.59
CA GLY A 106 7.22 -10.31 -10.09
C GLY A 106 8.26 -9.27 -10.56
N TRP A 107 7.82 -8.29 -11.34
CA TRP A 107 8.71 -7.43 -12.11
C TRP A 107 9.58 -6.52 -11.25
N VAL A 108 9.07 -6.02 -10.16
CA VAL A 108 9.82 -5.11 -9.28
C VAL A 108 10.21 -5.79 -7.97
N GLY A 109 9.53 -6.87 -7.59
CA GLY A 109 9.76 -7.56 -6.32
C GLY A 109 9.74 -6.58 -5.15
N LYS A 110 10.56 -6.81 -4.15
CA LYS A 110 10.70 -5.92 -3.00
C LYS A 110 11.40 -4.58 -3.33
N PHE A 111 12.03 -4.44 -4.48
CA PHE A 111 12.65 -3.18 -4.92
C PHE A 111 11.64 -2.05 -5.12
N HIS A 112 10.35 -2.37 -5.33
CA HIS A 112 9.30 -1.35 -5.41
C HIS A 112 9.26 -0.44 -4.18
N ARG A 113 9.69 -0.91 -3.02
CA ARG A 113 9.71 -0.14 -1.77
C ARG A 113 10.70 1.04 -1.79
N TRP A 114 11.60 1.08 -2.74
CA TRP A 114 12.63 2.12 -2.88
C TRP A 114 12.35 3.11 -4.01
N ILE A 115 11.35 2.83 -4.82
CA ILE A 115 11.06 3.62 -6.03
C ILE A 115 9.55 3.83 -6.12
N ASP A 116 9.13 5.08 -6.11
CA ASP A 116 7.76 5.43 -6.43
C ASP A 116 7.55 5.30 -7.93
N TRP A 117 6.59 4.48 -8.33
CA TRP A 117 6.40 4.10 -9.72
C TRP A 117 4.96 4.19 -10.21
N THR A 118 4.00 4.43 -9.30
CA THR A 118 2.58 4.44 -9.67
C THR A 118 2.16 5.74 -10.35
N LEU A 119 0.98 5.73 -10.91
CA LEU A 119 0.30 6.91 -11.46
C LEU A 119 -0.79 7.43 -10.50
N GLY A 120 -0.54 7.33 -9.19
CA GLY A 120 -1.44 7.82 -8.14
C GLY A 120 -2.02 6.72 -7.25
N CYS A 121 -1.81 5.46 -7.58
CA CYS A 121 -2.19 4.33 -6.74
C CYS A 121 -1.20 4.12 -5.58
N VAL A 122 -1.57 3.23 -4.67
CA VAL A 122 -0.72 2.73 -3.58
C VAL A 122 -0.37 1.28 -3.90
N ALA A 123 0.90 0.96 -4.06
CA ALA A 123 1.35 -0.37 -4.47
C ALA A 123 2.08 -1.12 -3.36
N LEU A 124 1.84 -2.42 -3.29
CA LEU A 124 2.43 -3.37 -2.36
C LEU A 124 2.98 -4.59 -3.10
N THR A 125 3.67 -5.49 -2.40
CA THR A 125 3.96 -6.82 -2.95
C THR A 125 2.67 -7.65 -3.03
N ASN A 126 2.67 -8.69 -3.88
CA ASN A 126 1.50 -9.54 -4.05
C ASN A 126 1.09 -10.28 -2.76
N PRO A 127 2.00 -10.84 -1.96
CA PRO A 127 1.63 -11.42 -0.67
C PRO A 127 1.00 -10.39 0.30
N GLU A 128 1.53 -9.17 0.34
CA GLU A 128 1.02 -8.12 1.24
C GLU A 128 -0.39 -7.67 0.84
N ILE A 129 -0.66 -7.44 -0.45
CA ILE A 129 -2.01 -7.09 -0.89
C ILE A 129 -2.99 -8.26 -0.71
N ASP A 130 -2.55 -9.51 -0.84
CA ASP A 130 -3.38 -10.69 -0.55
C ASP A 130 -3.85 -10.70 0.90
N GLU A 131 -2.95 -10.40 1.82
CA GLU A 131 -3.22 -10.30 3.25
C GLU A 131 -4.20 -9.19 3.56
N ILE A 132 -3.95 -7.96 3.05
CA ILE A 132 -4.83 -6.81 3.24
C ILE A 132 -6.21 -7.07 2.64
N TYR A 133 -6.28 -7.60 1.42
CA TYR A 133 -7.52 -7.91 0.72
C TYR A 133 -8.44 -8.86 1.51
N ASN A 134 -7.85 -9.81 2.22
CA ASN A 134 -8.59 -10.75 3.07
C ASN A 134 -8.98 -10.14 4.43
N ALA A 135 -8.21 -9.18 4.90
CA ALA A 135 -8.41 -8.54 6.21
C ALA A 135 -9.50 -7.47 6.21
N VAL A 136 -9.79 -6.84 5.06
CA VAL A 136 -10.76 -5.75 4.95
C VAL A 136 -12.02 -6.19 4.21
N ASP A 137 -13.12 -5.47 4.45
CA ASP A 137 -14.38 -5.65 3.74
C ASP A 137 -14.76 -4.38 2.98
N ASP A 138 -15.67 -4.48 2.01
CA ASP A 138 -16.21 -3.32 1.31
C ASP A 138 -16.87 -2.37 2.33
N GLY A 139 -16.67 -1.08 2.17
CA GLY A 139 -17.08 -0.06 3.14
C GLY A 139 -16.05 0.23 4.24
N CYS A 140 -14.96 -0.56 4.36
CA CYS A 140 -13.88 -0.28 5.30
C CYS A 140 -13.32 1.14 5.09
N ALA A 141 -13.10 1.87 6.18
CA ALA A 141 -12.58 3.23 6.14
C ALA A 141 -11.14 3.28 5.65
N ILE A 142 -10.83 4.27 4.81
CA ILE A 142 -9.48 4.57 4.34
C ILE A 142 -9.18 6.03 4.63
N GLU A 143 -8.00 6.29 5.16
CA GLU A 143 -7.48 7.65 5.31
C GLU A 143 -6.08 7.72 4.68
N ILE A 144 -5.89 8.70 3.80
CA ILE A 144 -4.61 8.94 3.14
C ILE A 144 -4.12 10.32 3.59
N LEU A 145 -2.96 10.33 4.20
CA LEU A 145 -2.31 11.52 4.78
C LEU A 145 -1.01 11.82 4.02
N HIS A 146 -0.54 13.04 4.18
CA HIS A 146 0.74 13.50 3.61
C HIS A 146 1.93 12.69 4.07
#